data_5201bed392e2787f3ba51e61688a0031
#
_entry.id   5201bed392e2787f3ba51e61688a0031
#
_cell.length_a   1.000
_cell.length_b   1.000
_cell.length_c   1.000
_cell.angle_alpha   90.00
_cell.angle_beta   90.00
_cell.angle_gamma   90.00
#
_symmetry.space_group_name_H-M   'P 1'
#
loop_
_entity.id
_entity.type
_entity.pdbx_description
1 polymer ?
#
loop_
_entity_poly.entity_id
_entity_poly.type
_entity_poly.pdbx_seq_one_letter_code
_entity_poly.pdbx_strand_id
1 'polypeptide(L)'
;MSDNSKEKVMFLKEEFADGEGTFKYSNRSKYEGQWKNGQRDGFGVHTLSNRSKYIGQHKNGLRHGKGIEIFPKGEKYSGNWKDDIREGKGIYTWPSGAKYVGEFKNWDLNGYGTFTYPDGAEYVGEWK
;
A
#
# COMPACT_ATOMS: atom_id res chain seq x y z
N MET A 1 10.22 -6.17 27.60
CA MET A 1 10.27 -7.01 26.47
C MET A 1 10.71 -6.21 25.28
N SER A 2 11.80 -6.57 24.78
CA SER A 2 12.23 -5.88 23.65
C SER A 2 11.46 -6.43 22.49
N ASP A 3 10.34 -6.05 22.42
CA ASP A 3 9.56 -6.60 21.41
C ASP A 3 9.53 -5.66 20.28
N ASN A 4 10.31 -5.96 19.31
CA ASN A 4 10.25 -5.18 18.10
C ASN A 4 9.73 -6.07 16.99
N SER A 5 9.24 -5.46 15.97
CA SER A 5 8.61 -6.20 14.90
C SER A 5 9.60 -7.10 14.18
N LYS A 6 10.87 -6.76 14.20
CA LYS A 6 11.88 -7.57 13.54
C LYS A 6 12.03 -8.92 14.21
N GLU A 7 12.09 -8.93 15.54
CA GLU A 7 12.19 -10.19 16.28
C GLU A 7 10.95 -11.03 16.08
N LYS A 8 9.80 -10.39 16.10
CA LYS A 8 8.55 -11.12 15.92
C LYS A 8 8.42 -11.69 14.52
N VAL A 9 8.90 -10.97 13.54
CA VAL A 9 8.88 -11.49 12.19
C VAL A 9 9.77 -12.71 12.06
N MET A 10 10.93 -12.72 12.73
CA MET A 10 11.79 -13.87 12.70
C MET A 10 11.15 -15.08 13.37
N PHE A 11 10.47 -14.86 14.49
CA PHE A 11 9.76 -15.93 15.15
C PHE A 11 8.64 -16.45 14.27
N LEU A 12 7.92 -15.56 13.65
CA LEU A 12 6.83 -15.90 12.77
C LEU A 12 7.30 -16.74 11.58
N LYS A 13 8.53 -16.56 11.18
CA LYS A 13 9.09 -17.26 10.05
C LYS A 13 8.97 -18.77 10.19
N GLU A 14 9.08 -19.27 11.40
CA GLU A 14 8.93 -20.69 11.62
C GLU A 14 7.49 -21.14 11.52
N GLU A 15 6.57 -20.24 11.87
CA GLU A 15 5.15 -20.57 11.94
C GLU A 15 4.44 -20.31 10.62
N PHE A 16 4.80 -19.22 9.95
CA PHE A 16 4.13 -18.82 8.71
C PHE A 16 5.11 -18.73 7.56
N ALA A 17 5.98 -19.73 7.43
CA ALA A 17 6.94 -19.75 6.33
C ALA A 17 6.22 -19.65 4.99
N ASP A 18 5.11 -20.35 4.88
CA ASP A 18 4.29 -20.36 3.68
C ASP A 18 2.83 -20.42 4.08
N GLY A 19 1.97 -19.86 3.22
CA GLY A 19 0.55 -19.96 3.41
C GLY A 19 -0.04 -18.71 4.02
N GLU A 20 -1.22 -18.81 4.60
CA GLU A 20 -1.93 -17.67 5.14
C GLU A 20 -1.75 -17.56 6.65
N GLY A 21 -1.68 -16.33 7.12
CA GLY A 21 -1.56 -16.11 8.55
C GLY A 21 -1.70 -14.65 8.92
N THR A 22 -1.90 -14.41 10.21
CA THR A 22 -2.05 -13.06 10.76
C THR A 22 -0.97 -12.83 11.79
N PHE A 23 -0.30 -11.70 11.70
CA PHE A 23 0.72 -11.34 12.67
C PHE A 23 0.53 -9.91 13.11
N LYS A 24 0.56 -9.72 14.43
CA LYS A 24 0.47 -8.38 15.03
C LYS A 24 1.85 -7.98 15.52
N TYR A 25 2.31 -6.85 15.01
CA TYR A 25 3.62 -6.33 15.39
C TYR A 25 3.52 -5.51 16.67
N SER A 26 4.64 -5.33 17.33
CA SER A 26 4.67 -4.62 18.61
C SER A 26 4.26 -3.15 18.47
N ASN A 27 4.42 -2.57 17.29
CA ASN A 27 4.05 -1.16 17.05
C ASN A 27 2.58 -0.98 16.72
N ARG A 28 1.76 -2.01 16.95
CA ARG A 28 0.32 -2.04 16.66
C ARG A 28 -0.02 -2.20 15.19
N SER A 29 0.96 -2.39 14.33
CA SER A 29 0.66 -2.73 12.96
C SER A 29 0.32 -4.22 12.89
N LYS A 30 -0.33 -4.60 11.80
CA LYS A 30 -0.82 -5.96 11.63
C LYS A 30 -0.82 -6.33 10.16
N TYR A 31 -0.43 -7.55 9.86
CA TYR A 31 -0.54 -8.08 8.51
C TYR A 31 -1.40 -9.33 8.53
N GLU A 32 -2.39 -9.39 7.64
CA GLU A 32 -3.25 -10.55 7.46
C GLU A 32 -3.20 -10.95 6.01
N GLY A 33 -2.65 -12.12 5.70
CA GLY A 33 -2.58 -12.53 4.31
C GLY A 33 -1.57 -13.62 4.08
N GLN A 34 -1.03 -13.61 2.89
CA GLN A 34 -0.15 -14.69 2.43
C GLN A 34 1.30 -14.43 2.78
N TRP A 35 1.99 -15.51 3.07
CA TRP A 35 3.38 -15.50 3.50
C TRP A 35 4.17 -16.48 2.67
N LYS A 36 5.44 -16.16 2.46
CA LYS A 36 6.37 -17.08 1.82
C LYS A 36 7.74 -16.84 2.41
N ASN A 37 8.34 -17.92 2.95
CA ASN A 37 9.66 -17.85 3.58
C ASN A 37 9.71 -16.76 4.65
N GLY A 38 8.64 -16.63 5.44
CA GLY A 38 8.60 -15.67 6.52
C GLY A 38 8.37 -14.24 6.09
N GLN A 39 8.11 -14.00 4.81
CA GLN A 39 7.87 -12.65 4.31
C GLN A 39 6.47 -12.54 3.74
N ARG A 40 5.93 -11.31 3.78
CA ARG A 40 4.66 -11.04 3.13
C ARG A 40 4.86 -11.27 1.64
N ASP A 41 3.98 -12.09 1.06
CA ASP A 41 4.11 -12.46 -0.35
C ASP A 41 2.72 -12.85 -0.83
N GLY A 42 2.29 -12.25 -1.95
CA GLY A 42 0.95 -12.45 -2.43
C GLY A 42 -0.02 -11.46 -1.82
N PHE A 43 -1.31 -11.79 -1.82
CA PHE A 43 -2.34 -10.87 -1.36
C PHE A 43 -2.39 -10.79 0.16
N GLY A 44 -2.53 -9.58 0.68
CA GLY A 44 -2.68 -9.40 2.10
C GLY A 44 -3.17 -8.01 2.46
N VAL A 45 -3.52 -7.84 3.74
CA VAL A 45 -3.98 -6.57 4.29
C VAL A 45 -3.00 -6.18 5.40
N HIS A 46 -2.32 -5.07 5.21
CA HIS A 46 -1.37 -4.55 6.18
C HIS A 46 -1.93 -3.28 6.78
N THR A 47 -2.22 -3.32 8.07
CA THR A 47 -2.67 -2.14 8.80
C THR A 47 -1.46 -1.59 9.54
N LEU A 48 -1.11 -0.35 9.23
CA LEU A 48 0.09 0.26 9.80
C LEU A 48 -0.22 0.91 11.15
N SER A 49 0.84 1.26 11.87
CA SER A 49 0.67 1.81 13.22
C SER A 49 -0.03 3.16 13.21
N ASN A 50 0.05 3.91 12.12
CA ASN A 50 -0.64 5.20 11.99
C ASN A 50 -2.08 5.05 11.53
N ARG A 51 -2.58 3.81 11.44
CA ARG A 51 -3.93 3.45 11.00
C ARG A 51 -4.14 3.50 9.50
N SER A 52 -3.12 3.80 8.72
CA SER A 52 -3.28 3.62 7.29
C SER A 52 -3.32 2.13 6.99
N LYS A 53 -3.86 1.77 5.83
CA LYS A 53 -4.07 0.37 5.50
C LYS A 53 -3.70 0.15 4.05
N TYR A 54 -2.99 -0.93 3.81
CA TYR A 54 -2.69 -1.36 2.45
C TYR A 54 -3.38 -2.69 2.20
N ILE A 55 -4.11 -2.78 1.09
CA ILE A 55 -4.81 -3.99 0.67
C ILE A 55 -4.33 -4.34 -0.72
N GLY A 56 -3.61 -5.43 -0.87
CA GLY A 56 -3.11 -5.78 -2.19
C GLY A 56 -1.97 -6.76 -2.17
N GLN A 57 -1.21 -6.74 -3.26
CA GLN A 57 -0.16 -7.71 -3.49
C GLN A 57 1.15 -7.31 -2.84
N HIS A 58 1.89 -8.30 -2.41
CA HIS A 58 3.22 -8.14 -1.82
C HIS A 58 4.18 -9.09 -2.50
N LYS A 59 5.45 -8.74 -2.47
CA LYS A 59 6.51 -9.60 -2.95
C LYS A 59 7.75 -9.32 -2.12
N ASN A 60 8.32 -10.38 -1.54
CA ASN A 60 9.52 -10.28 -0.72
C ASN A 60 9.37 -9.24 0.40
N GLY A 61 8.19 -9.18 1.00
CA GLY A 61 7.93 -8.26 2.10
C GLY A 61 7.54 -6.86 1.70
N LEU A 62 7.55 -6.54 0.40
CA LEU A 62 7.27 -5.19 -0.08
C LEU A 62 5.98 -5.14 -0.87
N ARG A 63 5.33 -3.98 -0.87
CA ARG A 63 4.16 -3.79 -1.72
C ARG A 63 4.61 -3.86 -3.17
N HIS A 64 3.89 -4.65 -3.95
CA HIS A 64 4.31 -4.91 -5.32
C HIS A 64 3.10 -5.41 -6.12
N GLY A 65 2.92 -4.89 -7.34
CA GLY A 65 1.76 -5.25 -8.13
C GLY A 65 0.59 -4.35 -7.80
N LYS A 66 -0.62 -4.88 -7.83
CA LYS A 66 -1.82 -4.08 -7.60
C LYS A 66 -2.13 -3.96 -6.13
N GLY A 67 -2.51 -2.75 -5.70
CA GLY A 67 -2.87 -2.56 -4.32
C GLY A 67 -3.53 -1.22 -4.06
N ILE A 68 -4.22 -1.16 -2.92
CA ILE A 68 -4.95 0.04 -2.49
C ILE A 68 -4.39 0.48 -1.15
N GLU A 69 -4.03 1.74 -1.05
CA GLU A 69 -3.61 2.32 0.22
C GLU A 69 -4.65 3.33 0.67
N ILE A 70 -5.09 3.21 1.92
CA ILE A 70 -6.08 4.09 2.51
C ILE A 70 -5.41 4.80 3.68
N PHE A 71 -5.42 6.13 3.65
CA PHE A 71 -4.78 6.93 4.69
C PHE A 71 -5.76 7.30 5.79
N PRO A 72 -5.26 7.61 7.00
CA PRO A 72 -6.15 7.90 8.13
C PRO A 72 -7.12 9.03 7.89
N LYS A 73 -6.74 10.02 7.06
CA LYS A 73 -7.62 11.15 6.78
C LYS A 73 -8.55 10.92 5.61
N GLY A 74 -8.47 9.73 5.00
CA GLY A 74 -9.42 9.36 3.96
C GLY A 74 -8.90 9.43 2.54
N GLU A 75 -7.68 9.90 2.32
CA GLU A 75 -7.08 9.83 1.00
C GLU A 75 -6.89 8.37 0.63
N LYS A 76 -6.92 8.08 -0.65
CA LYS A 76 -6.78 6.71 -1.11
C LYS A 76 -6.00 6.64 -2.42
N TYR A 77 -5.06 5.72 -2.51
CA TYR A 77 -4.37 5.41 -3.75
C TYR A 77 -4.73 3.99 -4.17
N SER A 78 -5.10 3.81 -5.44
CA SER A 78 -5.39 2.51 -5.99
C SER A 78 -4.62 2.37 -7.30
N GLY A 79 -3.72 1.42 -7.37
CA GLY A 79 -2.93 1.27 -8.58
C GLY A 79 -1.77 0.33 -8.43
N ASN A 80 -0.71 0.63 -9.16
CA ASN A 80 0.46 -0.23 -9.22
C ASN A 80 1.54 0.19 -8.23
N TRP A 81 2.24 -0.82 -7.74
CA TRP A 81 3.32 -0.66 -6.78
C TRP A 81 4.53 -1.43 -7.27
N LYS A 82 5.70 -0.94 -6.98
CA LYS A 82 6.93 -1.65 -7.25
C LYS A 82 7.89 -1.39 -6.11
N ASP A 83 8.26 -2.47 -5.41
CA ASP A 83 9.19 -2.40 -4.28
C ASP A 83 8.85 -1.27 -3.31
N ASP A 84 7.59 -1.27 -2.84
CA ASP A 84 7.05 -0.33 -1.86
C ASP A 84 6.78 1.07 -2.40
N ILE A 85 6.94 1.31 -3.68
CA ILE A 85 6.78 2.64 -4.28
C ILE A 85 5.63 2.62 -5.26
N ARG A 86 4.80 3.68 -5.23
CA ARG A 86 3.77 3.85 -6.24
C ARG A 86 4.46 4.12 -7.57
N GLU A 87 4.07 3.36 -8.57
CA GLU A 87 4.70 3.51 -9.87
C GLU A 87 3.75 3.06 -10.97
N GLY A 88 3.76 3.77 -12.10
CA GLY A 88 2.89 3.44 -13.19
C GLY A 88 1.51 4.04 -12.99
N LYS A 89 0.51 3.40 -13.54
CA LYS A 89 -0.85 3.97 -13.53
C LYS A 89 -1.56 3.72 -12.23
N GLY A 90 -2.33 4.73 -11.80
CA GLY A 90 -3.10 4.61 -10.57
C GLY A 90 -4.14 5.70 -10.45
N ILE A 91 -4.91 5.61 -9.38
CA ILE A 91 -5.97 6.56 -9.07
C ILE A 91 -5.76 7.03 -7.64
N TYR A 92 -5.73 8.36 -7.47
CA TYR A 92 -5.63 8.94 -6.14
C TYR A 92 -6.88 9.77 -5.88
N THR A 93 -7.51 9.56 -4.73
CA THR A 93 -8.70 10.31 -4.37
C THR A 93 -8.50 11.02 -3.04
N TRP A 94 -9.10 12.21 -2.93
CA TRP A 94 -9.07 13.01 -1.71
C TRP A 94 -10.46 13.08 -1.10
N PRO A 95 -10.57 13.28 0.21
CA PRO A 95 -11.88 13.39 0.86
C PRO A 95 -12.75 14.50 0.30
N SER A 96 -12.14 15.53 -0.28
CA SER A 96 -12.88 16.63 -0.90
C SER A 96 -13.67 16.22 -2.13
N GLY A 97 -13.37 15.03 -2.66
CA GLY A 97 -13.97 14.59 -3.93
C GLY A 97 -13.05 14.79 -5.10
N ALA A 98 -11.92 15.43 -4.91
CA ALA A 98 -10.93 15.55 -5.97
C ALA A 98 -10.35 14.16 -6.30
N LYS A 99 -9.93 14.01 -7.56
CA LYS A 99 -9.42 12.72 -8.01
C LYS A 99 -8.37 12.93 -9.09
N TYR A 100 -7.33 12.12 -9.05
CA TYR A 100 -6.34 12.07 -10.11
C TYR A 100 -6.31 10.65 -10.69
N VAL A 101 -6.36 10.54 -12.00
CA VAL A 101 -6.24 9.26 -12.71
C VAL A 101 -5.08 9.43 -13.70
N GLY A 102 -4.02 8.69 -13.50
CA GLY A 102 -2.87 8.83 -14.39
C GLY A 102 -1.63 8.13 -13.86
N GLU A 103 -0.49 8.67 -14.24
CA GLU A 103 0.78 8.03 -13.96
C GLU A 103 1.45 8.59 -12.71
N PHE A 104 2.16 7.71 -12.01
CA PHE A 104 2.91 8.04 -10.82
C PHE A 104 4.36 7.60 -11.00
N LYS A 105 5.26 8.34 -10.40
CA LYS A 105 6.67 7.98 -10.35
C LYS A 105 7.24 8.44 -9.03
N ASN A 106 7.81 7.50 -8.27
CA ASN A 106 8.41 7.81 -6.97
C ASN A 106 7.47 8.61 -6.07
N TRP A 107 6.21 8.13 -5.95
CA TRP A 107 5.19 8.74 -5.09
C TRP A 107 4.52 9.99 -5.67
N ASP A 108 5.02 10.53 -6.76
CA ASP A 108 4.52 11.79 -7.31
C ASP A 108 3.70 11.56 -8.56
N LEU A 109 2.76 12.47 -8.81
CA LEU A 109 2.08 12.51 -10.09
C LEU A 109 3.12 12.85 -11.15
N ASN A 110 3.11 12.08 -12.22
CA ASN A 110 4.13 12.24 -13.25
C ASN A 110 3.58 11.70 -14.56
N GLY A 111 3.91 12.39 -15.68
CA GLY A 111 3.41 11.96 -16.97
C GLY A 111 1.98 12.42 -17.19
N TYR A 112 1.25 11.71 -18.02
CA TYR A 112 -0.10 12.14 -18.38
C TYR A 112 -1.14 11.65 -17.39
N GLY A 113 -2.12 12.50 -17.12
CA GLY A 113 -3.20 12.16 -16.24
C GLY A 113 -4.31 13.18 -16.25
N THR A 114 -5.40 12.83 -15.59
CA THR A 114 -6.58 13.70 -15.48
C THR A 114 -6.82 14.00 -14.01
N PHE A 115 -6.84 15.28 -13.67
CA PHE A 115 -7.20 15.72 -12.34
C PHE A 115 -8.62 16.28 -12.38
N THR A 116 -9.50 15.75 -11.54
CA THR A 116 -10.87 16.20 -11.43
C THR A 116 -11.03 16.93 -10.12
N TYR A 117 -11.49 18.18 -10.20
CA TYR A 117 -11.72 19.00 -9.01
C TYR A 117 -13.05 18.63 -8.38
N PRO A 118 -13.26 19.01 -7.10
CA PRO A 118 -14.51 18.64 -6.41
C PRO A 118 -15.77 19.14 -7.12
N ASP A 119 -15.68 20.25 -7.86
CA ASP A 119 -16.82 20.80 -8.58
C ASP A 119 -17.02 20.16 -9.94
N GLY A 120 -16.20 19.18 -10.30
CA GLY A 120 -16.33 18.47 -11.58
C GLY A 120 -15.46 19.02 -12.70
N ALA A 121 -14.79 20.15 -12.49
CA ALA A 121 -13.87 20.67 -13.49
C ALA A 121 -12.68 19.73 -13.61
N GLU A 122 -12.06 19.68 -14.80
CA GLU A 122 -10.97 18.76 -15.06
C GLU A 122 -9.76 19.45 -15.67
N TYR A 123 -8.58 18.96 -15.28
CA TYR A 123 -7.36 19.28 -15.97
C TYR A 123 -6.83 17.98 -16.58
N VAL A 124 -6.64 17.98 -17.89
CA VAL A 124 -6.09 16.81 -18.59
C VAL A 124 -4.77 17.23 -19.19
N GLY A 125 -3.70 16.58 -18.80
CA GLY A 125 -2.42 16.95 -19.33
C GLY A 125 -1.27 16.28 -18.64
N GLU A 126 -0.11 16.89 -18.82
CA GLU A 126 1.15 16.32 -18.35
C GLU A 126 1.52 16.90 -17.00
N TRP A 127 2.04 16.02 -16.11
CA TRP A 127 2.49 16.37 -14.77
C TRP A 127 3.99 16.11 -14.67
N LYS A 128 4.67 16.95 -13.95
CA LYS A 128 6.11 16.79 -13.74
C LYS A 128 6.50 16.83 -12.30
#